data_7ef22fe39a92a01ef8e3d013e4d0bd5d
#
_entry.id   7ef22fe39a92a01ef8e3d013e4d0bd5d
#
_cell.length_a   1.000
_cell.length_b   1.000
_cell.length_c   1.000
_cell.angle_alpha   90.00
_cell.angle_beta   90.00
_cell.angle_gamma   90.00
#
_symmetry.space_group_name_H-M   'P 1'
#
loop_
_entity.id
_entity.type
_entity.pdbx_description
1 polymer ?
#
loop_
_entity_poly.entity_id
_entity_poly.type
_entity_poly.pdbx_seq_one_letter_code
_entity_poly.pdbx_strand_id
1 'polypeptide(L)'
;MLAVQIFAAKEENGQKLAQMLADTAKKYVTETDSVDKRLLVIGPAPAGIGKLHDIFRFVFYIKYEKYDKLIEIKDELEAQVQGMQLKNESMQIDFDPVNAF
;
A
#
# COMPACT_ATOMS: atom_id res chain seq x y z
N MET A 1 8.06 6.40 -6.93
CA MET A 1 6.90 5.50 -6.76
C MET A 1 7.07 4.64 -5.52
N LEU A 2 5.98 4.40 -4.85
CA LEU A 2 5.98 3.58 -3.64
C LEU A 2 5.14 2.34 -3.91
N ALA A 3 5.71 1.16 -3.66
CA ALA A 3 4.98 -0.09 -3.79
C ALA A 3 4.70 -0.63 -2.39
N VAL A 4 3.43 -0.89 -2.10
CA VAL A 4 3.00 -1.41 -0.80
C VAL A 4 2.47 -2.81 -1.00
N GLN A 5 3.13 -3.79 -0.38
CA GLN A 5 2.75 -5.18 -0.48
C GLN A 5 2.17 -5.65 0.85
N ILE A 6 1.05 -6.35 0.76
CA ILE A 6 0.36 -6.89 1.93
C ILE A 6 0.38 -8.40 1.84
N PHE A 7 0.82 -9.05 2.91
CA PHE A 7 0.86 -10.50 3.00
C PHE A 7 -0.11 -10.95 4.09
N ALA A 8 -0.94 -11.94 3.79
CA ALA A 8 -1.94 -12.40 4.76
C ALA A 8 -2.18 -13.90 4.62
N ALA A 9 -2.42 -14.55 5.75
CA ALA A 9 -2.75 -15.97 5.76
C ALA A 9 -4.15 -16.23 5.22
N LYS A 10 -5.04 -15.24 5.30
CA LYS A 10 -6.40 -15.34 4.79
C LYS A 10 -6.67 -14.26 3.76
N GLU A 11 -7.25 -14.66 2.63
CA GLU A 11 -7.53 -13.71 1.56
C GLU A 11 -8.38 -12.54 2.02
N GLU A 12 -9.43 -12.84 2.75
CA GLU A 12 -10.33 -11.79 3.22
C GLU A 12 -9.61 -10.75 4.08
N ASN A 13 -8.77 -11.20 5.00
CA ASN A 13 -8.04 -10.29 5.85
C ASN A 13 -7.04 -9.46 5.07
N GLY A 14 -6.36 -10.07 4.11
CA GLY A 14 -5.41 -9.35 3.28
C GLY A 14 -6.08 -8.30 2.42
N GLN A 15 -7.22 -8.64 1.85
CA GLN A 15 -7.97 -7.72 1.02
C GLN A 15 -8.45 -6.52 1.83
N LYS A 16 -8.99 -6.76 3.01
CA LYS A 16 -9.46 -5.67 3.87
C LYS A 16 -8.33 -4.77 4.31
N LEU A 17 -7.20 -5.35 4.68
CA LEU A 17 -6.05 -4.57 5.10
C LEU A 17 -5.52 -3.72 3.95
N ALA A 18 -5.37 -4.33 2.77
CA ALA A 18 -4.88 -3.61 1.61
C ALA A 18 -5.82 -2.46 1.24
N GLN A 19 -7.12 -2.71 1.27
CA GLN A 19 -8.10 -1.68 0.95
C GLN A 19 -8.05 -0.53 1.95
N MET A 20 -7.93 -0.85 3.24
CA MET A 20 -7.88 0.17 4.28
C MET A 20 -6.64 1.04 4.14
N LEU A 21 -5.50 0.43 3.88
CA LEU A 21 -4.26 1.19 3.70
C LEU A 21 -4.30 2.02 2.42
N ALA A 22 -4.87 1.47 1.35
CA ALA A 22 -5.02 2.23 0.12
C ALA A 22 -5.96 3.42 0.33
N ASP A 23 -7.02 3.25 1.11
CA ASP A 23 -7.93 4.34 1.42
C ASP A 23 -7.23 5.44 2.22
N THR A 24 -6.35 5.06 3.13
CA THR A 24 -5.54 6.03 3.87
C THR A 24 -4.68 6.84 2.91
N ALA A 25 -4.05 6.17 1.96
CA ALA A 25 -3.23 6.87 0.96
C ALA A 25 -4.08 7.78 0.09
N LYS A 26 -5.29 7.37 -0.24
CA LYS A 26 -6.17 8.17 -1.09
C LYS A 26 -6.60 9.48 -0.44
N LYS A 27 -6.54 9.58 0.87
CA LYS A 27 -6.83 10.83 1.56
C LYS A 27 -5.83 11.91 1.16
N TYR A 28 -4.59 11.53 0.91
CA TYR A 28 -3.58 12.48 0.45
C TYR A 28 -3.87 12.99 -0.95
N VAL A 29 -4.49 12.16 -1.78
CA VAL A 29 -4.91 12.61 -3.12
C VAL A 29 -5.91 13.76 -2.98
N THR A 30 -6.88 13.61 -2.10
CA THR A 30 -7.87 14.66 -1.87
C THR A 30 -7.24 15.92 -1.34
N GLU A 31 -6.30 15.78 -0.40
CA GLU A 31 -5.65 16.95 0.21
C GLU A 31 -4.80 17.73 -0.79
N THR A 32 -4.19 17.03 -1.75
CA THR A 32 -3.30 17.66 -2.72
C THR A 32 -3.98 17.99 -4.05
N ASP A 33 -5.24 17.64 -4.19
CA ASP A 33 -5.93 17.70 -5.47
C ASP A 33 -5.98 19.11 -6.06
N SER A 34 -6.15 20.11 -5.23
CA SER A 34 -6.26 21.47 -5.72
C SER A 34 -4.92 22.06 -6.14
N VAL A 35 -3.82 21.49 -5.67
CA VAL A 35 -2.48 22.02 -5.92
C VAL A 35 -1.71 21.17 -6.88
N ASP A 36 -1.76 19.85 -6.69
CA ASP A 36 -0.97 18.92 -7.50
C ASP A 36 -1.78 17.64 -7.70
N LYS A 37 -2.24 17.44 -8.93
CA LYS A 37 -3.11 16.31 -9.26
C LYS A 37 -2.35 15.07 -9.71
N ARG A 38 -1.04 15.02 -9.49
CA ARG A 38 -0.22 13.90 -9.96
C ARG A 38 -0.05 12.77 -8.96
N LEU A 39 -0.60 12.95 -7.75
CA LEU A 39 -0.58 11.87 -6.77
C LEU A 39 -1.64 10.85 -7.15
N LEU A 40 -1.19 9.62 -7.44
CA LEU A 40 -2.07 8.54 -7.86
C LEU A 40 -1.91 7.34 -6.96
N VAL A 41 -3.02 6.71 -6.61
CA VAL A 41 -3.03 5.43 -5.91
C VAL A 41 -3.62 4.39 -6.85
N ILE A 42 -2.84 3.38 -7.18
CA ILE A 42 -3.21 2.33 -8.13
C ILE A 42 -3.37 1.01 -7.40
N GLY A 43 -4.53 0.41 -7.47
CA GLY A 43 -4.87 -0.80 -6.75
C GLY A 43 -5.73 -0.50 -5.54
N PRO A 44 -5.87 -1.43 -4.59
CA PRO A 44 -5.12 -2.68 -4.48
C PRO A 44 -5.63 -3.79 -5.39
N ALA A 45 -4.75 -4.74 -5.65
CA ALA A 45 -5.09 -5.90 -6.46
C ALA A 45 -4.27 -7.10 -6.00
N PRO A 46 -4.75 -8.33 -6.23
CA PRO A 46 -3.92 -9.50 -5.94
C PRO A 46 -2.63 -9.45 -6.73
N ALA A 47 -1.52 -9.82 -6.09
CA ALA A 47 -0.22 -9.76 -6.73
C ALA A 47 0.16 -11.15 -7.24
N GLY A 48 0.50 -11.22 -8.52
CA GLY A 48 0.92 -12.46 -9.13
C GLY A 48 -0.19 -13.50 -9.18
N ILE A 49 0.11 -14.71 -8.76
CA ILE A 49 -0.82 -15.83 -8.81
C ILE A 49 -1.79 -15.83 -7.61
N GLY A 50 -1.64 -14.87 -6.74
CA GLY A 50 -2.54 -14.70 -5.61
C GLY A 50 -2.11 -15.46 -4.37
N LYS A 51 -1.92 -16.76 -4.46
CA LYS A 51 -1.57 -17.56 -3.29
C LYS A 51 -0.29 -18.32 -3.51
N LEU A 52 0.66 -18.15 -2.59
CA LEU A 52 1.92 -18.86 -2.61
C LEU A 52 2.21 -19.32 -1.19
N HIS A 53 2.39 -20.63 -1.00
CA HIS A 53 2.65 -21.22 0.33
C HIS A 53 1.60 -20.81 1.37
N ASP A 54 0.33 -20.85 0.93
CA ASP A 54 -0.80 -20.50 1.80
C ASP A 54 -0.80 -19.04 2.26
N ILE A 55 -0.11 -18.17 1.54
CA ILE A 55 -0.08 -16.74 1.84
C ILE A 55 -0.65 -15.98 0.65
N PHE A 56 -1.63 -15.14 0.92
CA PHE A 56 -2.21 -14.26 -0.09
C PHE A 56 -1.46 -12.95 -0.11
N ARG A 57 -1.18 -12.45 -1.30
CA ARG A 57 -0.43 -11.21 -1.47
C ARG A 57 -1.23 -10.20 -2.26
N PHE A 58 -1.26 -8.99 -1.76
CA PHE A 58 -1.92 -7.87 -2.43
C PHE A 58 -0.93 -6.73 -2.56
N VAL A 59 -1.11 -5.91 -3.58
CA VAL A 59 -0.20 -4.80 -3.82
C VAL A 59 -0.99 -3.58 -4.27
N PHE A 60 -0.57 -2.41 -3.82
CA PHE A 60 -1.00 -1.17 -4.43
C PHE A 60 0.22 -0.25 -4.57
N TYR A 61 0.10 0.71 -5.48
CA TYR A 61 1.18 1.62 -5.78
C TYR A 61 0.74 3.05 -5.54
N ILE A 62 1.67 3.86 -5.07
CA ILE A 62 1.46 5.29 -4.91
C ILE A 62 2.48 6.00 -5.79
N LYS A 63 2.00 6.71 -6.80
CA LYS A 63 2.85 7.44 -7.74
C LYS A 63 2.78 8.93 -7.43
N TYR A 64 3.93 9.53 -7.19
CA TYR A 64 4.02 10.95 -6.93
C TYR A 64 5.45 11.39 -7.15
N GLU A 65 5.65 12.57 -7.69
CA GLU A 65 7.00 13.04 -7.97
C GLU A 65 7.70 13.64 -6.76
N LYS A 66 6.95 14.05 -5.74
CA LYS A 66 7.54 14.62 -4.54
C LYS A 66 7.88 13.52 -3.53
N TYR A 67 9.15 13.25 -3.41
CA TYR A 67 9.63 12.16 -2.57
C TYR A 67 9.29 12.35 -1.10
N ASP A 68 9.36 13.60 -0.62
CA ASP A 68 9.07 13.90 0.78
C ASP A 68 7.64 13.50 1.16
N LYS A 69 6.70 13.70 0.25
CA LYS A 69 5.31 13.33 0.51
C LYS A 69 5.16 11.81 0.54
N LEU A 70 5.89 11.10 -0.31
CA LEU A 70 5.87 9.64 -0.28
C LEU A 70 6.38 9.10 1.05
N ILE A 71 7.42 9.72 1.60
CA ILE A 71 7.94 9.32 2.92
C ILE A 71 6.89 9.55 4.00
N GLU A 72 6.19 10.68 3.93
CA GLU A 72 5.13 10.98 4.88
C GLU A 72 4.02 9.94 4.84
N ILE A 73 3.59 9.58 3.64
CA ILE A 73 2.56 8.55 3.46
C ILE A 73 3.05 7.21 4.00
N LYS A 74 4.29 6.84 3.69
CA LYS A 74 4.87 5.60 4.18
C LYS A 74 4.85 5.55 5.70
N ASP A 75 5.28 6.62 6.34
CA ASP A 75 5.33 6.66 7.81
C ASP A 75 3.95 6.49 8.41
N GLU A 76 2.94 7.10 7.80
CA GLU A 76 1.57 6.95 8.29
C GLU A 76 1.05 5.53 8.13
N LEU A 77 1.33 4.90 6.99
CA LEU A 77 0.92 3.52 6.78
C LEU A 77 1.58 2.58 7.77
N GLU A 78 2.86 2.80 8.03
CA GLU A 78 3.57 1.97 9.01
C GLU A 78 3.03 2.15 10.41
N ALA A 79 2.71 3.38 10.80
CA ALA A 79 2.13 3.65 12.11
C ALA A 79 0.77 3.00 12.24
N GLN A 80 -0.03 3.03 11.18
CA GLN A 80 -1.35 2.42 11.19
C GLN A 80 -1.27 0.92 11.37
N VAL A 81 -0.35 0.27 10.66
CA VAL A 81 -0.16 -1.17 10.79
C VAL A 81 0.34 -1.55 12.17
N GLN A 82 1.26 -0.77 12.72
CA GLN A 82 1.76 -1.04 14.06
C GLN A 82 0.66 -0.96 15.11
N GLY A 83 -0.26 -0.03 14.94
CA GLY A 83 -1.37 0.13 15.87
C GLY A 83 -2.37 -1.01 15.82
N MET A 84 -2.39 -1.79 14.74
CA MET A 84 -3.33 -2.87 14.57
C MET A 84 -2.91 -4.17 15.26
N GLN A 85 -1.63 -4.30 15.58
CA GLN A 85 -1.11 -5.53 16.22
C GLN A 85 -1.45 -6.77 15.41
N LEU A 86 -1.12 -6.74 14.13
CA LEU A 86 -1.41 -7.84 13.22
C LEU A 86 -0.65 -9.10 13.62
N LYS A 87 -1.30 -10.26 13.50
CA LYS A 87 -0.69 -11.53 13.84
C LYS A 87 -0.35 -12.36 12.61
N ASN A 88 -1.24 -12.40 11.63
CA ASN A 88 -1.08 -13.24 10.45
C ASN A 88 -0.96 -12.41 9.17
N GLU A 89 -0.80 -11.12 9.31
CA GLU A 89 -0.65 -10.21 8.18
C GLU A 89 0.61 -9.39 8.35
N SER A 90 1.19 -8.98 7.25
CA SER A 90 2.37 -8.11 7.28
C SER A 90 2.35 -7.17 6.08
N MET A 91 3.13 -6.12 6.18
CA MET A 91 3.24 -5.13 5.12
C MET A 91 4.71 -4.88 4.80
N GLN A 92 5.00 -4.75 3.53
CA GLN A 92 6.33 -4.39 3.06
C GLN A 92 6.20 -3.21 2.10
N ILE A 93 7.03 -2.19 2.29
CA ILE A 93 7.00 -1.00 1.46
C ILE A 93 8.35 -0.82 0.79
N ASP A 94 8.34 -0.66 -0.54
CA ASP A 94 9.54 -0.46 -1.32
C ASP A 94 9.44 0.86 -2.09
N PHE A 95 10.51 1.65 -2.04
CA PHE A 95 10.60 2.87 -2.83
C PHE A 95 11.17 2.56 -4.20
N ASP A 96 10.53 3.09 -5.24
CA ASP A 96 11.02 2.99 -6.62
C ASP A 96 11.48 1.58 -6.98
N PRO A 97 10.60 0.58 -6.85
CA PRO A 97 10.99 -0.80 -7.13
C PRO A 97 11.40 -0.95 -8.58
N VAL A 98 12.64 -1.38 -8.79
CA VAL A 98 13.21 -1.49 -10.12
C VAL A 98 12.54 -2.57 -10.95
N ASN A 99 12.09 -3.62 -10.31
CA ASN A 99 11.52 -4.77 -10.98
C ASN A 99 10.01 -4.87 -10.82
N ALA A 100 9.33 -3.74 -10.70
CA ALA A 100 7.89 -3.71 -10.50
C ALA A 100 7.10 -3.93 -11.79
N PHE A 101 7.78 -3.96 -12.91
CA PHE A 101 7.15 -4.10 -14.23
C PHE A 101 7.99 -4.94 -15.16
#